data_0668f686f79f67a6c9a2c87d6b41d56d
#
_entry.id   0668f686f79f67a6c9a2c87d6b41d56d
#
_cell.length_a   1.000
_cell.length_b   1.000
_cell.length_c   1.000
_cell.angle_alpha   90.00
_cell.angle_beta   90.00
_cell.angle_gamma   90.00
#
_symmetry.space_group_name_H-M   'P 1'
#
loop_
_entity.id
_entity.type
_entity.pdbx_description
1 polymer ?
#
loop_
_entity_poly.entity_id
_entity_poly.type
_entity_poly.pdbx_seq_one_letter_code
_entity_poly.pdbx_strand_id
1 'polypeptide(L)'
;RVLFRSPTTVQLLIMWSGILATCKNSVLIASLTFGINSGAYVAEIVRAGILAVDKGQMEAGRSLGLNKFQTMRYIIIPQAFKSILPPLGNEFIVLIKETSIVGYVGMSDLTRVANQMTSKLFDVFTPLLGIAFIYFVLTKVLSILLAKLERRLRKSDNR
;
A
#
# COMPACT_ATOMS: atom_id res chain seq x y z
N ARG A 1 16.97 3.18 5.82
CA ARG A 1 16.61 1.90 5.12
C ARG A 1 16.25 0.76 6.07
N VAL A 2 16.87 0.61 7.23
CA VAL A 2 16.59 -0.50 8.18
C VAL A 2 15.26 -0.28 8.94
N LEU A 3 14.96 0.94 9.38
CA LEU A 3 13.71 1.28 10.09
C LEU A 3 12.44 0.98 9.27
N PHE A 4 12.50 1.09 7.94
CA PHE A 4 11.36 0.84 7.04
C PHE A 4 11.17 -0.64 6.68
N ARG A 5 12.04 -1.54 7.17
CA ARG A 5 11.92 -3.00 7.00
C ARG A 5 11.49 -3.72 8.27
N SER A 6 11.23 -2.99 9.36
CA SER A 6 10.67 -3.58 10.57
C SER A 6 9.18 -3.87 10.38
N PRO A 7 8.64 -4.89 11.08
CA PRO A 7 7.21 -5.21 11.01
C PRO A 7 6.35 -4.00 11.39
N THR A 8 5.31 -3.72 10.61
CA THR A 8 4.40 -2.59 10.81
C THR A 8 3.81 -2.55 12.23
N THR A 9 3.54 -3.73 12.80
CA THR A 9 3.07 -3.88 14.20
C THR A 9 4.08 -3.28 15.20
N VAL A 10 5.37 -3.55 15.03
CA VAL A 10 6.42 -3.04 15.91
C VAL A 10 6.53 -1.52 15.76
N GLN A 11 6.47 -1.00 14.54
CA GLN A 11 6.47 0.44 14.29
C GLN A 11 5.28 1.12 14.95
N LEU A 12 4.09 0.53 14.83
CA LEU A 12 2.89 1.06 15.47
C LEU A 12 3.02 1.10 17.00
N LEU A 13 3.54 0.04 17.61
CA LEU A 13 3.76 0.00 19.07
C LEU A 13 4.81 1.02 19.53
N ILE A 14 5.91 1.20 18.79
CA ILE A 14 6.93 2.22 19.11
C ILE A 14 6.32 3.62 19.00
N MET A 15 5.56 3.91 17.96
CA MET A 15 4.91 5.21 17.78
C MET A 15 3.88 5.47 18.89
N TRP A 16 3.07 4.45 19.22
CA TRP A 16 2.02 4.54 20.22
C TRP A 16 2.57 4.67 21.65
N SER A 17 3.49 3.78 22.06
CA SER A 17 3.97 3.71 23.44
C SER A 17 5.20 4.59 23.72
N GLY A 18 5.91 5.02 22.67
CA GLY A 18 7.16 5.77 22.77
C GLY A 18 7.01 7.20 22.24
N ILE A 19 7.13 7.36 20.92
CA ILE A 19 7.32 8.69 20.28
C ILE A 19 6.09 9.60 20.48
N LEU A 20 4.89 9.06 20.33
CA LEU A 20 3.63 9.80 20.41
C LEU A 20 2.78 9.39 21.62
N ALA A 21 3.41 8.89 22.70
CA ALA A 21 2.72 8.40 23.90
C ALA A 21 1.83 9.48 24.56
N THR A 22 2.17 10.76 24.39
CA THR A 22 1.37 11.89 24.92
C THR A 22 0.22 12.31 23.97
N CYS A 23 0.20 11.81 22.75
CA CYS A 23 -0.84 12.13 21.77
C CYS A 23 -2.09 11.31 22.05
N LYS A 24 -3.21 11.99 22.32
CA LYS A 24 -4.51 11.34 22.59
C LYS A 24 -5.24 10.87 21.34
N ASN A 25 -4.76 11.25 20.15
CA ASN A 25 -5.43 10.92 18.88
C ASN A 25 -4.84 9.65 18.27
N SER A 26 -5.47 8.52 18.55
CA SER A 26 -5.05 7.20 18.05
C SER A 26 -5.07 7.11 16.52
N VAL A 27 -6.03 7.79 15.86
CA VAL A 27 -6.14 7.80 14.40
C VAL A 27 -4.93 8.50 13.78
N LEU A 28 -4.49 9.61 14.38
CA LEU A 28 -3.29 10.33 13.90
C LEU A 28 -2.04 9.44 14.02
N ILE A 29 -1.86 8.75 15.15
CA ILE A 29 -0.71 7.87 15.38
C ILE A 29 -0.70 6.74 14.34
N ALA A 30 -1.83 6.07 14.15
CA ALA A 30 -1.97 5.00 13.18
C ALA A 30 -1.72 5.50 11.74
N SER A 31 -2.33 6.64 11.37
CA SER A 31 -2.15 7.23 10.04
C SER A 31 -0.71 7.62 9.75
N LEU A 32 0.00 8.20 10.71
CA LEU A 32 1.42 8.53 10.56
C LEU A 32 2.26 7.27 10.42
N THR A 33 1.99 6.24 11.23
CA THR A 33 2.76 4.99 11.19
C THR A 33 2.60 4.28 9.84
N PHE A 34 1.35 4.09 9.39
CA PHE A 34 1.08 3.47 8.10
C PHE A 34 1.57 4.34 6.93
N GLY A 35 1.41 5.66 7.03
CA GLY A 35 1.88 6.60 6.02
C GLY A 35 3.39 6.58 5.84
N ILE A 36 4.16 6.53 6.93
CA ILE A 36 5.63 6.42 6.88
C ILE A 36 6.04 5.07 6.30
N ASN A 37 5.43 3.98 6.75
CA ASN A 37 5.75 2.63 6.27
C ASN A 37 5.42 2.50 4.77
N SER A 38 4.17 2.73 4.39
CA SER A 38 3.73 2.62 3.00
C SER A 38 4.42 3.64 2.09
N GLY A 39 4.73 4.85 2.58
CA GLY A 39 5.48 5.85 1.82
C GLY A 39 6.84 5.34 1.33
N ALA A 40 7.53 4.52 2.13
CA ALA A 40 8.78 3.90 1.73
C ALA A 40 8.59 2.86 0.59
N TYR A 41 7.53 2.05 0.67
CA TYR A 41 7.18 1.10 -0.39
C TYR A 41 6.74 1.81 -1.67
N VAL A 42 5.91 2.84 -1.55
CA VAL A 42 5.46 3.66 -2.69
C VAL A 42 6.66 4.31 -3.39
N ALA A 43 7.61 4.87 -2.64
CA ALA A 43 8.82 5.46 -3.20
C ALA A 43 9.65 4.42 -3.99
N GLU A 44 9.76 3.18 -3.47
CA GLU A 44 10.47 2.09 -4.16
C GLU A 44 9.71 1.63 -5.41
N ILE A 45 8.39 1.52 -5.37
CA ILE A 45 7.53 1.20 -6.52
C ILE A 45 7.71 2.25 -7.61
N VAL A 46 7.67 3.54 -7.27
CA VAL A 46 7.87 4.62 -8.23
C VAL A 46 9.26 4.57 -8.83
N ARG A 47 10.29 4.39 -8.00
CA ARG A 47 11.67 4.24 -8.47
C ARG A 47 11.83 3.06 -9.42
N ALA A 48 11.30 1.91 -9.07
CA ALA A 48 11.34 0.70 -9.89
C ALA A 48 10.61 0.88 -11.22
N GLY A 49 9.43 1.51 -11.20
CA GLY A 49 8.65 1.78 -12.40
C GLY A 49 9.35 2.74 -13.37
N ILE A 50 10.04 3.76 -12.86
CA ILE A 50 10.84 4.66 -13.71
C ILE A 50 12.05 3.91 -14.31
N LEU A 51 12.72 3.08 -13.53
CA LEU A 51 13.87 2.30 -13.98
C LEU A 51 13.50 1.16 -14.95
N ALA A 52 12.24 0.73 -14.96
CA ALA A 52 11.73 -0.29 -15.88
C ALA A 52 11.54 0.23 -17.32
N VAL A 53 11.51 1.54 -17.52
CA VAL A 53 11.45 2.14 -18.86
C VAL A 53 12.81 1.96 -19.54
N ASP A 54 12.78 1.52 -20.81
CA ASP A 54 14.00 1.30 -21.60
C ASP A 54 14.85 2.56 -21.66
N LYS A 55 16.16 2.39 -21.44
CA LYS A 55 17.13 3.51 -21.44
C LYS A 55 17.21 4.21 -22.80
N GLY A 56 16.99 3.48 -23.88
CA GLY A 56 16.95 4.01 -25.25
C GLY A 56 15.86 5.08 -25.43
N GLN A 57 14.79 5.06 -24.64
CA GLN A 57 13.76 6.12 -24.66
C GLN A 57 14.32 7.47 -24.20
N MET A 58 15.23 7.46 -23.23
CA MET A 58 15.92 8.68 -22.78
C MET A 58 16.90 9.18 -23.85
N GLU A 59 17.62 8.27 -24.50
CA GLU A 59 18.58 8.59 -25.55
C GLU A 59 17.86 9.11 -26.80
N ALA A 60 16.79 8.45 -27.23
CA ALA A 60 15.96 8.88 -28.36
C ALA A 60 15.35 10.28 -28.14
N GLY A 61 14.79 10.53 -26.95
CA GLY A 61 14.26 11.85 -26.63
C GLY A 61 15.32 12.96 -26.70
N ARG A 62 16.52 12.68 -26.22
CA ARG A 62 17.65 13.63 -26.30
C ARG A 62 18.15 13.83 -27.73
N SER A 63 18.16 12.79 -28.55
CA SER A 63 18.52 12.88 -29.98
C SER A 63 17.53 13.73 -30.78
N LEU A 64 16.27 13.79 -30.34
CA LEU A 64 15.23 14.69 -30.86
C LEU A 64 15.35 16.15 -30.34
N GLY A 65 16.40 16.49 -29.57
CA GLY A 65 16.63 17.82 -29.05
C GLY A 65 15.92 18.16 -27.74
N LEU A 66 15.22 17.19 -27.13
CA LEU A 66 14.59 17.38 -25.82
C LEU A 66 15.67 17.42 -24.72
N ASN A 67 15.52 18.32 -23.77
CA ASN A 67 16.36 18.29 -22.59
C ASN A 67 15.93 17.15 -21.64
N LYS A 68 16.76 16.83 -20.64
CA LYS A 68 16.52 15.72 -19.71
C LYS A 68 15.15 15.82 -19.00
N PHE A 69 14.75 17.01 -18.60
CA PHE A 69 13.49 17.24 -17.91
C PHE A 69 12.28 17.02 -18.84
N GLN A 70 12.37 17.52 -20.08
CA GLN A 70 11.34 17.33 -21.10
C GLN A 70 11.20 15.85 -21.47
N THR A 71 12.32 15.14 -21.71
CA THR A 71 12.32 13.71 -21.97
C THR A 71 11.67 12.93 -20.82
N MET A 72 12.06 13.26 -19.57
CA MET A 72 11.47 12.63 -18.39
C MET A 72 9.95 12.85 -18.34
N ARG A 73 9.48 14.10 -18.52
CA ARG A 73 8.09 14.48 -18.39
C ARG A 73 7.19 13.93 -19.50
N TYR A 74 7.67 13.99 -20.73
CA TYR A 74 6.82 13.68 -21.90
C TYR A 74 6.96 12.25 -22.40
N ILE A 75 8.07 11.58 -22.12
CA ILE A 75 8.35 10.23 -22.63
C ILE A 75 8.40 9.20 -21.50
N ILE A 76 9.25 9.44 -20.47
CA ILE A 76 9.52 8.44 -19.45
C ILE A 76 8.37 8.31 -18.44
N ILE A 77 7.90 9.42 -17.85
CA ILE A 77 6.86 9.38 -16.81
C ILE A 77 5.55 8.75 -17.32
N PRO A 78 5.03 9.06 -18.51
CA PRO A 78 3.81 8.43 -19.01
C PRO A 78 3.94 6.90 -19.18
N GLN A 79 5.11 6.42 -19.60
CA GLN A 79 5.40 5.00 -19.71
C GLN A 79 5.58 4.35 -18.33
N ALA A 80 6.36 4.98 -17.44
CA ALA A 80 6.60 4.52 -16.08
C ALA A 80 5.29 4.41 -15.28
N PHE A 81 4.34 5.32 -15.49
CA PHE A 81 3.06 5.32 -14.79
C PHE A 81 2.30 4.01 -14.98
N LYS A 82 2.34 3.42 -16.17
CA LYS A 82 1.71 2.13 -16.46
C LYS A 82 2.33 0.99 -15.66
N SER A 83 3.66 1.03 -15.46
CA SER A 83 4.39 0.05 -14.66
C SER A 83 4.25 0.27 -13.16
N ILE A 84 4.00 1.51 -12.72
CA ILE A 84 3.84 1.89 -11.31
C ILE A 84 2.44 1.53 -10.80
N LEU A 85 1.41 1.71 -11.61
CA LEU A 85 0.02 1.64 -11.16
C LEU A 85 -0.40 0.26 -10.62
N PRO A 86 -0.04 -0.89 -11.25
CA PRO A 86 -0.40 -2.21 -10.72
C PRO A 86 0.21 -2.50 -9.34
N PRO A 87 1.52 -2.36 -9.11
CA PRO A 87 2.09 -2.58 -7.78
C PRO A 87 1.60 -1.57 -6.74
N LEU A 88 1.31 -0.31 -7.13
CA LEU A 88 0.72 0.69 -6.24
C LEU A 88 -0.69 0.27 -5.78
N GLY A 89 -1.52 -0.24 -6.69
CA GLY A 89 -2.83 -0.78 -6.34
C GLY A 89 -2.74 -2.01 -5.43
N ASN A 90 -1.73 -2.85 -5.62
CA ASN A 90 -1.48 -3.98 -4.74
C ASN A 90 -1.04 -3.52 -3.33
N GLU A 91 -0.20 -2.49 -3.23
CA GLU A 91 0.19 -1.87 -1.96
C GLU A 91 -1.03 -1.35 -1.19
N PHE A 92 -1.99 -0.73 -1.89
CA PHE A 92 -3.26 -0.31 -1.28
C PHE A 92 -4.06 -1.49 -0.68
N ILE A 93 -4.12 -2.65 -1.38
CA ILE A 93 -4.77 -3.85 -0.86
C ILE A 93 -4.03 -4.40 0.37
N VAL A 94 -2.70 -4.32 0.38
CA VAL A 94 -1.87 -4.72 1.54
C VAL A 94 -2.18 -3.82 2.73
N LEU A 95 -2.22 -2.50 2.54
CA LEU A 95 -2.55 -1.54 3.61
C LEU A 95 -3.91 -1.83 4.26
N ILE A 96 -4.93 -2.16 3.48
CA ILE A 96 -6.26 -2.50 4.03
C ILE A 96 -6.16 -3.69 5.00
N LYS A 97 -5.35 -4.71 4.69
CA LYS A 97 -5.12 -5.84 5.59
C LYS A 97 -4.29 -5.45 6.81
N GLU A 98 -3.27 -4.62 6.62
CA GLU A 98 -2.41 -4.17 7.70
C GLU A 98 -3.13 -3.28 8.70
N THR A 99 -4.19 -2.55 8.30
CA THR A 99 -5.01 -1.80 9.27
C THR A 99 -5.65 -2.68 10.35
N SER A 100 -5.73 -4.00 10.16
CA SER A 100 -6.23 -4.94 11.19
C SER A 100 -5.39 -4.95 12.46
N ILE A 101 -4.15 -4.45 12.42
CA ILE A 101 -3.28 -4.38 13.61
C ILE A 101 -3.59 -3.20 14.55
N VAL A 102 -4.43 -2.24 14.15
CA VAL A 102 -4.77 -1.09 15.02
C VAL A 102 -5.56 -1.50 16.27
N GLY A 103 -6.15 -2.70 16.26
CA GLY A 103 -6.78 -3.31 17.43
C GLY A 103 -5.83 -3.46 18.62
N TYR A 104 -4.52 -3.66 18.38
CA TYR A 104 -3.49 -3.76 19.43
C TYR A 104 -3.25 -2.44 20.18
N VAL A 105 -3.54 -1.31 19.56
CA VAL A 105 -3.45 0.02 20.19
C VAL A 105 -4.81 0.57 20.62
N GLY A 106 -5.77 -0.30 20.81
CA GLY A 106 -7.07 0.04 21.39
C GLY A 106 -8.09 0.66 20.43
N MET A 107 -7.77 0.77 19.14
CA MET A 107 -8.73 1.25 18.15
C MET A 107 -9.74 0.15 17.79
N SER A 108 -10.98 0.57 17.46
CA SER A 108 -12.02 -0.35 17.03
C SER A 108 -11.84 -0.67 15.54
N ASP A 109 -11.49 -1.91 15.26
CA ASP A 109 -11.42 -2.53 13.94
C ASP A 109 -12.16 -3.87 13.94
N LEU A 110 -12.21 -4.53 12.79
CA LEU A 110 -12.87 -5.84 12.68
C LEU A 110 -12.23 -6.90 13.59
N THR A 111 -10.90 -6.88 13.72
CA THR A 111 -10.16 -7.85 14.55
C THR A 111 -10.48 -7.65 16.04
N ARG A 112 -10.56 -6.41 16.48
CA ARG A 112 -10.94 -6.11 17.87
C ARG A 112 -12.39 -6.53 18.17
N VAL A 113 -13.31 -6.27 17.24
CA VAL A 113 -14.71 -6.71 17.36
C VAL A 113 -14.78 -8.23 17.46
N ALA A 114 -14.05 -8.97 16.63
CA ALA A 114 -14.01 -10.42 16.73
C ALA A 114 -13.44 -10.90 18.07
N ASN A 115 -12.36 -10.30 18.57
CA ASN A 115 -11.82 -10.64 19.88
C ASN A 115 -12.81 -10.38 21.02
N GLN A 116 -13.59 -9.29 20.94
CA GLN A 116 -14.67 -9.03 21.90
C GLN A 116 -15.80 -10.07 21.81
N MET A 117 -16.15 -10.51 20.58
CA MET A 117 -17.12 -11.58 20.39
C MET A 117 -16.62 -12.92 20.92
N THR A 118 -15.35 -13.25 20.68
CA THR A 118 -14.69 -14.41 21.24
C THR A 118 -14.85 -14.48 22.77
N SER A 119 -14.60 -13.37 23.44
CA SER A 119 -14.74 -13.29 24.91
C SER A 119 -16.18 -13.43 25.40
N LYS A 120 -17.17 -13.00 24.61
CA LYS A 120 -18.59 -13.09 24.95
C LYS A 120 -19.21 -14.46 24.67
N LEU A 121 -18.77 -15.09 23.57
CA LEU A 121 -19.32 -16.35 23.07
C LEU A 121 -18.56 -17.57 23.60
N PHE A 122 -17.40 -17.37 24.23
CA PHE A 122 -16.45 -18.44 24.61
C PHE A 122 -16.07 -19.33 23.41
N ASP A 123 -16.17 -18.79 22.19
CA ASP A 123 -15.82 -19.43 20.94
C ASP A 123 -14.79 -18.57 20.18
N VAL A 124 -13.65 -19.15 19.90
CA VAL A 124 -12.54 -18.45 19.21
C VAL A 124 -12.68 -18.55 17.69
N PHE A 125 -13.15 -19.69 17.20
CA PHE A 125 -13.13 -19.98 15.77
C PHE A 125 -14.17 -19.19 14.97
N THR A 126 -15.40 -19.15 15.43
CA THR A 126 -16.50 -18.51 14.67
C THR A 126 -16.25 -17.03 14.38
N PRO A 127 -15.89 -16.19 15.37
CA PRO A 127 -15.59 -14.78 15.08
C PRO A 127 -14.36 -14.61 14.18
N LEU A 128 -13.30 -15.39 14.38
CA LEU A 128 -12.08 -15.30 13.57
C LEU A 128 -12.31 -15.73 12.12
N LEU A 129 -13.05 -16.81 11.90
CA LEU A 129 -13.43 -17.24 10.54
C LEU A 129 -14.32 -16.18 9.87
N GLY A 130 -15.23 -15.56 10.64
CA GLY A 130 -16.09 -14.46 10.13
C GLY A 130 -15.26 -13.29 9.60
N ILE A 131 -14.29 -12.79 10.36
CA ILE A 131 -13.44 -11.69 9.89
C ILE A 131 -12.51 -12.11 8.76
N ALA A 132 -11.98 -13.33 8.80
CA ALA A 132 -11.16 -13.87 7.71
C ALA A 132 -11.95 -13.88 6.39
N PHE A 133 -13.21 -14.30 6.44
CA PHE A 133 -14.10 -14.29 5.29
C PHE A 133 -14.37 -12.85 4.78
N ILE A 134 -14.62 -11.90 5.68
CA ILE A 134 -14.82 -10.48 5.32
C ILE A 134 -13.58 -9.92 4.62
N TYR A 135 -12.39 -10.10 5.20
CA TYR A 135 -11.14 -9.66 4.58
C TYR A 135 -10.88 -10.36 3.24
N PHE A 136 -11.19 -11.67 3.15
CA PHE A 136 -11.06 -12.41 1.89
C PHE A 136 -11.95 -11.82 0.79
N VAL A 137 -13.23 -11.58 1.08
CA VAL A 137 -14.17 -11.01 0.11
C VAL A 137 -13.72 -9.61 -0.30
N LEU A 138 -13.38 -8.75 0.68
CA LEU A 138 -12.93 -7.38 0.43
C LEU A 138 -11.68 -7.35 -0.48
N THR A 139 -10.65 -8.11 -0.12
CA THR A 139 -9.40 -8.17 -0.90
C THR A 139 -9.61 -8.79 -2.27
N LYS A 140 -10.49 -9.79 -2.40
CA LYS A 140 -10.83 -10.42 -3.67
C LYS A 140 -11.52 -9.45 -4.62
N VAL A 141 -12.50 -8.69 -4.12
CA VAL A 141 -13.19 -7.66 -4.92
C VAL A 141 -12.20 -6.60 -5.41
N LEU A 142 -11.38 -6.07 -4.50
CA LEU A 142 -10.37 -5.07 -4.86
C LEU A 142 -9.34 -5.60 -5.87
N SER A 143 -8.89 -6.86 -5.71
CA SER A 143 -7.96 -7.50 -6.66
C SER A 143 -8.58 -7.66 -8.05
N ILE A 144 -9.88 -8.00 -8.14
CA ILE A 144 -10.58 -8.10 -9.42
C ILE A 144 -10.69 -6.71 -10.09
N LEU A 145 -10.99 -5.67 -9.31
CA LEU A 145 -11.07 -4.30 -9.83
C LEU A 145 -9.69 -3.83 -10.33
N LEU A 146 -8.64 -4.10 -9.56
CA LEU A 146 -7.27 -3.80 -9.95
C LEU A 146 -6.85 -4.53 -11.23
N ALA A 147 -7.14 -5.83 -11.34
CA ALA A 147 -6.84 -6.61 -12.54
C ALA A 147 -7.59 -6.10 -13.78
N LYS A 148 -8.83 -5.61 -13.63
CA LYS A 148 -9.55 -4.96 -14.73
C LYS A 148 -8.89 -3.67 -15.17
N LEU A 149 -8.44 -2.86 -14.21
CA LEU A 149 -7.71 -1.61 -14.48
C LEU A 149 -6.40 -1.89 -15.23
N GLU A 150 -5.62 -2.84 -14.74
CA GLU A 150 -4.36 -3.27 -15.37
C GLU A 150 -4.56 -3.73 -16.83
N ARG A 151 -5.57 -4.56 -17.07
CA ARG A 151 -5.91 -5.02 -18.43
C ARG A 151 -6.26 -3.86 -19.37
N ARG A 152 -6.94 -2.82 -18.88
CA ARG A 152 -7.25 -1.63 -19.67
C ARG A 152 -5.99 -0.84 -20.03
N LEU A 153 -5.06 -0.70 -19.10
CA LEU A 153 -3.80 0.00 -19.33
C LEU A 153 -2.93 -0.73 -20.35
N ARG A 154 -2.80 -2.05 -20.23
CA ARG A 154 -2.03 -2.87 -21.19
C ARG A 154 -2.61 -2.84 -22.62
N LYS A 155 -3.93 -2.78 -22.77
CA LYS A 155 -4.56 -2.66 -24.11
C LYS A 155 -4.24 -1.34 -24.81
N SER A 156 -3.90 -0.30 -24.07
CA SER A 156 -3.49 0.99 -24.64
C SER A 156 -2.07 0.98 -25.23
N ASP A 157 -1.25 -0.05 -24.96
CA ASP A 157 0.12 -0.17 -25.50
C ASP A 157 0.15 -0.89 -26.85
N ASN A 158 -0.87 -1.67 -27.18
CA ASN A 158 -0.94 -2.44 -28.44
C ASN A 158 -1.65 -1.66 -29.57
N ARG A 159 -1.81 -0.36 -29.44
CA ARG A 159 -2.25 0.55 -30.49
C ARG A 159 -1.17 1.60 -30.79
#